data_b837ca930f030056e337b62a8729e851
#
_entry.id   b837ca930f030056e337b62a8729e851
#
_cell.length_a   1.000
_cell.length_b   1.000
_cell.length_c   1.000
_cell.angle_alpha   90.00
_cell.angle_beta   90.00
_cell.angle_gamma   90.00
#
_symmetry.space_group_name_H-M   'P 1'
#
loop_
_entity.id
_entity.type
_entity.pdbx_description
1 polymer ?
#
loop_
_entity_poly.entity_id
_entity_poly.type
_entity_poly.pdbx_seq_one_letter_code
_entity_poly.pdbx_strand_id
1 'polypeptide(L)'
;MSKSSNQKLKLIYLMKILLEWTDETHSITMPESIEALAAYDISAECKSLYNDNENLRVYGLEVIGTQEDRTYSYHIGNRQFELAKLKLLVDSVQSAKFITAKKSNELIKKIEGLASKYEASQLHRQAFKSFDMAAYARKMFGMYGGKEEWVCIECDNSFAGVMIDRFGKDVSMIRLDDKRFVVNVEVAVSRQFLAWIIGLGEGVTLAGPDSVVEMMNAEIDRLIKQYK
;
A
#
# COMPACT_ATOMS: atom_id res chain seq x y z
N MET A 1 -12.11 -45.05 18.09
CA MET A 1 -11.28 -43.98 17.49
C MET A 1 -12.22 -42.85 17.09
N SER A 2 -12.20 -41.71 17.81
CA SER A 2 -12.99 -40.55 17.42
C SER A 2 -12.38 -40.00 16.12
N LYS A 3 -13.20 -39.94 15.05
CA LYS A 3 -12.79 -39.24 13.83
C LYS A 3 -12.49 -37.78 14.24
N SER A 4 -11.28 -37.28 13.96
CA SER A 4 -10.96 -35.87 14.22
C SER A 4 -12.03 -35.00 13.53
N SER A 5 -12.51 -34.00 14.22
CA SER A 5 -13.65 -33.15 13.79
C SER A 5 -13.41 -32.53 12.40
N ASN A 6 -12.16 -32.27 12.04
CA ASN A 6 -11.76 -31.51 10.86
C ASN A 6 -11.18 -32.36 9.71
N GLN A 7 -11.28 -33.70 9.77
CA GLN A 7 -10.67 -34.60 8.76
C GLN A 7 -11.12 -34.30 7.32
N LYS A 8 -12.37 -33.86 7.14
CA LYS A 8 -12.89 -33.48 5.81
C LYS A 8 -12.23 -32.23 5.22
N LEU A 9 -11.63 -31.42 6.06
CA LEU A 9 -10.97 -30.17 5.68
C LEU A 9 -9.45 -30.34 5.46
N LYS A 10 -8.93 -31.57 5.57
CA LYS A 10 -7.49 -31.87 5.48
C LYS A 10 -6.84 -31.25 4.23
N LEU A 11 -7.43 -31.44 3.07
CA LEU A 11 -6.86 -30.94 1.81
C LEU A 11 -6.86 -29.42 1.77
N ILE A 12 -7.88 -28.76 2.32
CA ILE A 12 -8.00 -27.30 2.38
C ILE A 12 -6.95 -26.72 3.33
N TYR A 13 -6.75 -27.34 4.49
CA TYR A 13 -5.72 -26.90 5.43
C TYR A 13 -4.31 -27.18 4.92
N LEU A 14 -4.09 -28.30 4.23
CA LEU A 14 -2.81 -28.56 3.57
C LEU A 14 -2.50 -27.50 2.51
N MET A 15 -3.46 -27.17 1.66
CA MET A 15 -3.34 -26.09 0.69
C MET A 15 -3.00 -24.75 1.36
N LYS A 16 -3.71 -24.42 2.44
CA LYS A 16 -3.47 -23.19 3.21
C LYS A 16 -2.04 -23.16 3.78
N ILE A 17 -1.59 -24.26 4.41
CA ILE A 17 -0.25 -24.38 4.97
C ILE A 17 0.80 -24.18 3.89
N LEU A 18 0.67 -24.85 2.74
CA LEU A 18 1.61 -24.71 1.63
C LEU A 18 1.65 -23.28 1.10
N LEU A 19 0.50 -22.63 0.92
CA LEU A 19 0.43 -21.24 0.46
C LEU A 19 1.00 -20.24 1.46
N GLU A 20 0.81 -20.44 2.75
CA GLU A 20 1.27 -19.52 3.80
C GLU A 20 2.74 -19.75 4.17
N TRP A 21 3.21 -21.01 4.18
CA TRP A 21 4.50 -21.36 4.77
C TRP A 21 5.61 -21.63 3.76
N THR A 22 5.29 -21.68 2.48
CA THR A 22 6.30 -21.98 1.44
C THR A 22 6.32 -20.92 0.35
N ASP A 23 7.46 -20.77 -0.30
CA ASP A 23 7.69 -19.98 -1.51
C ASP A 23 8.90 -20.56 -2.26
N GLU A 24 9.40 -19.90 -3.32
CA GLU A 24 10.56 -20.37 -4.10
C GLU A 24 11.83 -20.62 -3.26
N THR A 25 11.95 -19.98 -2.10
CA THR A 25 13.12 -20.04 -1.23
C THR A 25 12.87 -20.78 0.09
N HIS A 26 11.61 -21.05 0.42
CA HIS A 26 11.21 -21.73 1.65
C HIS A 26 10.33 -22.93 1.33
N SER A 27 10.76 -24.08 1.79
CA SER A 27 10.06 -25.36 1.63
C SER A 27 9.68 -25.95 2.98
N ILE A 28 8.76 -26.91 2.97
CA ILE A 28 8.29 -27.66 4.14
C ILE A 28 8.43 -29.16 3.89
N THR A 29 8.87 -29.90 4.87
CA THR A 29 8.97 -31.36 4.81
C THR A 29 7.63 -32.06 5.11
N MET A 30 7.52 -33.36 4.80
CA MET A 30 6.32 -34.13 5.16
C MET A 30 6.07 -34.19 6.68
N PRO A 31 7.08 -34.43 7.55
CA PRO A 31 6.87 -34.38 8.99
C PRO A 31 6.35 -33.01 9.47
N GLU A 32 6.93 -31.92 9.00
CA GLU A 32 6.48 -30.55 9.34
C GLU A 32 5.06 -30.29 8.84
N SER A 33 4.68 -30.81 7.67
CA SER A 33 3.30 -30.71 7.15
C SER A 33 2.31 -31.46 8.04
N ILE A 34 2.68 -32.63 8.58
CA ILE A 34 1.88 -33.41 9.53
C ILE A 34 1.71 -32.65 10.84
N GLU A 35 2.79 -32.08 11.37
CA GLU A 35 2.78 -31.28 12.59
C GLU A 35 1.91 -30.03 12.44
N ALA A 36 2.03 -29.33 11.30
CA ALA A 36 1.21 -28.18 10.99
C ALA A 36 -0.28 -28.52 10.89
N LEU A 37 -0.65 -29.67 10.31
CA LEU A 37 -2.03 -30.16 10.27
C LEU A 37 -2.56 -30.57 11.66
N ALA A 38 -1.69 -31.12 12.51
CA ALA A 38 -2.07 -31.48 13.87
C ALA A 38 -2.50 -30.27 14.70
N ALA A 39 -1.93 -29.08 14.44
CA ALA A 39 -2.37 -27.83 15.08
C ALA A 39 -3.83 -27.45 14.75
N TYR A 40 -4.42 -28.03 13.71
CA TYR A 40 -5.82 -27.87 13.32
C TYR A 40 -6.69 -29.10 13.70
N ASP A 41 -6.23 -29.95 14.61
CA ASP A 41 -6.90 -31.22 14.99
C ASP A 41 -7.09 -32.19 13.81
N ILE A 42 -6.16 -32.15 12.83
CA ILE A 42 -6.19 -33.03 11.66
C ILE A 42 -5.07 -34.06 11.77
N SER A 43 -5.43 -35.33 11.84
CA SER A 43 -4.46 -36.43 11.78
C SER A 43 -4.16 -36.76 10.31
N ALA A 44 -2.89 -36.85 9.97
CA ALA A 44 -2.42 -37.21 8.65
C ALA A 44 -1.23 -38.18 8.69
N GLU A 45 -1.17 -39.03 7.67
CA GLU A 45 -0.06 -39.97 7.45
C GLU A 45 0.70 -39.55 6.18
N CYS A 46 2.02 -39.75 6.14
CA CYS A 46 2.85 -39.40 4.98
C CYS A 46 2.27 -39.90 3.66
N LYS A 47 1.86 -41.19 3.60
CA LYS A 47 1.29 -41.79 2.40
C LYS A 47 0.01 -41.06 1.91
N SER A 48 -0.81 -40.60 2.82
CA SER A 48 -2.01 -39.83 2.52
C SER A 48 -1.68 -38.44 1.98
N LEU A 49 -0.65 -37.78 2.54
CA LEU A 49 -0.22 -36.45 2.09
C LEU A 49 0.41 -36.46 0.71
N TYR A 50 1.10 -37.53 0.30
CA TYR A 50 1.56 -37.67 -1.09
C TYR A 50 0.38 -37.60 -2.08
N ASN A 51 -0.69 -38.33 -1.78
CA ASN A 51 -1.89 -38.30 -2.61
C ASN A 51 -2.61 -36.94 -2.55
N ASP A 52 -2.60 -36.29 -1.39
CA ASP A 52 -3.18 -34.95 -1.25
C ASP A 52 -2.39 -33.90 -2.05
N ASN A 53 -1.06 -33.95 -2.05
CA ASN A 53 -0.23 -33.07 -2.88
C ASN A 53 -0.49 -33.29 -4.37
N GLU A 54 -0.71 -34.55 -4.80
CA GLU A 54 -1.08 -34.84 -6.19
C GLU A 54 -2.45 -34.27 -6.53
N ASN A 55 -3.42 -34.39 -5.64
CA ASN A 55 -4.74 -33.78 -5.81
C ASN A 55 -4.67 -32.25 -5.91
N LEU A 56 -3.76 -31.59 -5.16
CA LEU A 56 -3.53 -30.16 -5.26
C LEU A 56 -2.91 -29.78 -6.62
N ARG A 57 -2.01 -30.62 -7.18
CA ARG A 57 -1.48 -30.41 -8.54
C ARG A 57 -2.59 -30.53 -9.59
N VAL A 58 -3.46 -31.53 -9.48
CA VAL A 58 -4.63 -31.68 -10.37
C VAL A 58 -5.58 -30.49 -10.24
N TYR A 59 -5.74 -29.92 -9.03
CA TYR A 59 -6.50 -28.69 -8.81
C TYR A 59 -5.90 -27.45 -9.49
N GLY A 60 -4.61 -27.49 -9.83
CA GLY A 60 -3.90 -26.39 -10.51
C GLY A 60 -2.90 -25.65 -9.65
N LEU A 61 -2.59 -26.14 -8.43
CA LEU A 61 -1.50 -25.64 -7.62
C LEU A 61 -0.18 -26.31 -8.01
N GLU A 62 0.84 -25.53 -8.31
CA GLU A 62 2.15 -26.05 -8.65
C GLU A 62 2.91 -26.43 -7.36
N VAL A 63 2.63 -27.61 -6.81
CA VAL A 63 3.35 -28.17 -5.66
C VAL A 63 4.62 -28.83 -6.16
N ILE A 64 5.77 -28.18 -5.98
CA ILE A 64 7.08 -28.69 -6.37
C ILE A 64 7.69 -29.46 -5.19
N GLY A 65 8.20 -30.64 -5.48
CA GLY A 65 8.98 -31.44 -4.52
C GLY A 65 10.45 -31.39 -4.89
N THR A 66 11.31 -31.04 -3.97
CA THR A 66 12.76 -31.01 -4.12
C THR A 66 13.42 -31.91 -3.10
N GLN A 67 14.47 -32.60 -3.53
CA GLN A 67 15.29 -33.43 -2.66
C GLN A 67 16.64 -32.71 -2.44
N GLU A 68 16.88 -32.34 -1.20
CA GLU A 68 18.18 -31.84 -0.76
C GLU A 68 18.79 -32.84 0.22
N ASP A 69 19.96 -33.34 -0.10
CA ASP A 69 20.63 -34.42 0.62
C ASP A 69 19.72 -35.66 0.75
N ARG A 70 19.29 -35.96 1.99
CA ARG A 70 18.38 -37.07 2.30
C ARG A 70 16.96 -36.64 2.65
N THR A 71 16.68 -35.34 2.55
CA THR A 71 15.38 -34.78 2.95
C THR A 71 14.60 -34.38 1.70
N TYR A 72 13.33 -34.75 1.66
CA TYR A 72 12.40 -34.37 0.60
C TYR A 72 11.47 -33.28 1.14
N SER A 73 11.44 -32.13 0.46
CA SER A 73 10.65 -30.97 0.86
C SER A 73 9.75 -30.48 -0.26
N TYR A 74 8.71 -29.75 0.08
CA TYR A 74 7.69 -29.25 -0.83
C TYR A 74 7.53 -27.76 -0.72
N HIS A 75 7.32 -27.09 -1.86
CA HIS A 75 6.99 -25.68 -1.90
C HIS A 75 6.02 -25.38 -3.06
N ILE A 76 5.39 -24.21 -3.02
CA ILE A 76 4.57 -23.71 -4.12
C ILE A 76 5.48 -22.96 -5.10
N GLY A 77 5.54 -23.42 -6.36
CA GLY A 77 6.35 -22.82 -7.41
C GLY A 77 5.68 -21.56 -7.98
N ASN A 78 4.54 -21.70 -8.63
CA ASN A 78 3.88 -20.56 -9.26
C ASN A 78 2.73 -20.03 -8.39
N ARG A 79 2.81 -18.75 -8.02
CA ARG A 79 1.77 -18.05 -7.31
C ARG A 79 0.96 -17.16 -8.26
N GLN A 80 -0.29 -16.90 -7.92
CA GLN A 80 -1.15 -16.00 -8.68
C GLN A 80 -0.54 -14.60 -8.79
N PHE A 81 0.18 -14.17 -7.75
CA PHE A 81 0.97 -12.94 -7.73
C PHE A 81 2.39 -13.22 -7.25
N GLU A 82 3.36 -12.90 -8.06
CA GLU A 82 4.77 -12.86 -7.69
C GLU A 82 5.06 -11.71 -6.73
N LEU A 83 6.07 -11.84 -5.89
CA LEU A 83 6.46 -10.81 -4.91
C LEU A 83 6.65 -9.43 -5.54
N ALA A 84 7.23 -9.36 -6.74
CA ALA A 84 7.41 -8.10 -7.46
C ALA A 84 6.08 -7.41 -7.81
N LYS A 85 5.07 -8.18 -8.22
CA LYS A 85 3.72 -7.66 -8.50
C LYS A 85 3.02 -7.18 -7.22
N LEU A 86 3.17 -7.93 -6.11
CA LEU A 86 2.63 -7.53 -4.82
C LEU A 86 3.27 -6.22 -4.30
N LYS A 87 4.58 -6.04 -4.51
CA LYS A 87 5.28 -4.78 -4.20
C LYS A 87 4.69 -3.59 -4.95
N LEU A 88 4.44 -3.73 -6.26
CA LEU A 88 3.81 -2.69 -7.08
C LEU A 88 2.39 -2.36 -6.59
N LEU A 89 1.62 -3.37 -6.15
CA LEU A 89 0.29 -3.14 -5.57
C LEU A 89 0.36 -2.37 -4.25
N VAL A 90 1.30 -2.72 -3.37
CA VAL A 90 1.52 -2.01 -2.10
C VAL A 90 1.90 -0.55 -2.37
N ASP A 91 2.86 -0.29 -3.27
CA ASP A 91 3.30 1.05 -3.63
C ASP A 91 2.14 1.87 -4.25
N SER A 92 1.31 1.24 -5.08
CA SER A 92 0.13 1.87 -5.67
C SER A 92 -0.90 2.28 -4.62
N VAL A 93 -1.17 1.42 -3.63
CA VAL A 93 -2.09 1.72 -2.52
C VAL A 93 -1.54 2.84 -1.64
N GLN A 94 -0.23 2.86 -1.38
CA GLN A 94 0.42 3.91 -0.59
C GLN A 94 0.42 5.27 -1.31
N SER A 95 0.59 5.27 -2.64
CA SER A 95 0.60 6.49 -3.46
C SER A 95 -0.79 7.09 -3.68
N ALA A 96 -1.87 6.35 -3.36
CA ALA A 96 -3.23 6.77 -3.65
C ALA A 96 -3.67 7.91 -2.72
N LYS A 97 -3.77 9.11 -3.28
CA LYS A 97 -4.12 10.35 -2.54
C LYS A 97 -5.55 10.35 -1.97
N PHE A 98 -6.46 9.56 -2.55
CA PHE A 98 -7.87 9.49 -2.16
C PHE A 98 -8.16 8.42 -1.10
N ILE A 99 -7.16 7.65 -0.67
CA ILE A 99 -7.30 6.60 0.34
C ILE A 99 -6.73 7.11 1.67
N THR A 100 -7.49 6.98 2.77
CA THR A 100 -6.99 7.32 4.11
C THR A 100 -5.90 6.32 4.56
N ALA A 101 -4.98 6.74 5.42
CA ALA A 101 -3.93 5.88 5.96
C ALA A 101 -4.49 4.59 6.60
N LYS A 102 -5.61 4.67 7.34
CA LYS A 102 -6.29 3.51 7.90
C LYS A 102 -6.73 2.53 6.82
N LYS A 103 -7.34 3.02 5.75
CA LYS A 103 -7.84 2.21 4.64
C LYS A 103 -6.69 1.62 3.82
N SER A 104 -5.60 2.38 3.60
CA SER A 104 -4.36 1.89 3.00
C SER A 104 -3.80 0.70 3.78
N ASN A 105 -3.65 0.82 5.10
CA ASN A 105 -3.15 -0.26 5.94
C ASN A 105 -4.05 -1.51 5.91
N GLU A 106 -5.38 -1.34 5.86
CA GLU A 106 -6.32 -2.46 5.71
C GLU A 106 -6.13 -3.18 4.36
N LEU A 107 -5.91 -2.43 3.26
CA LEU A 107 -5.67 -2.99 1.93
C LEU A 107 -4.32 -3.69 1.85
N ILE A 108 -3.25 -3.07 2.39
CA ILE A 108 -1.91 -3.67 2.44
C ILE A 108 -1.94 -5.01 3.17
N LYS A 109 -2.59 -5.12 4.33
CA LYS A 109 -2.77 -6.40 5.04
C LYS A 109 -3.47 -7.47 4.20
N LYS A 110 -4.43 -7.09 3.35
CA LYS A 110 -5.07 -8.04 2.43
C LYS A 110 -4.12 -8.48 1.31
N ILE A 111 -3.28 -7.57 0.80
CA ILE A 111 -2.25 -7.88 -0.19
C ILE A 111 -1.19 -8.80 0.42
N GLU A 112 -0.75 -8.54 1.66
CA GLU A 112 0.17 -9.41 2.41
C GLU A 112 -0.37 -10.84 2.53
N GLY A 113 -1.68 -11.01 2.69
CA GLY A 113 -2.35 -12.32 2.74
C GLY A 113 -2.31 -13.12 1.42
N LEU A 114 -1.86 -12.55 0.31
CA LEU A 114 -1.65 -13.24 -0.97
C LEU A 114 -0.23 -13.82 -1.10
N ALA A 115 0.66 -13.47 -0.19
CA ALA A 115 2.07 -13.89 -0.14
C ALA A 115 2.30 -15.01 0.88
N SER A 116 3.49 -15.63 0.87
CA SER A 116 3.95 -16.45 1.99
C SER A 116 4.20 -15.56 3.23
N LYS A 117 4.26 -16.18 4.42
CA LYS A 117 4.60 -15.44 5.65
C LYS A 117 5.97 -14.74 5.57
N TYR A 118 6.89 -15.29 4.77
CA TYR A 118 8.23 -14.75 4.57
C TYR A 118 8.21 -13.53 3.63
N GLU A 119 7.51 -13.67 2.51
CA GLU A 119 7.30 -12.58 1.54
C GLU A 119 6.46 -11.46 2.13
N ALA A 120 5.40 -11.78 2.89
CA ALA A 120 4.57 -10.81 3.61
C ALA A 120 5.41 -9.95 4.58
N SER A 121 6.38 -10.56 5.27
CA SER A 121 7.31 -9.85 6.13
C SER A 121 8.21 -8.88 5.36
N GLN A 122 8.57 -9.20 4.11
CA GLN A 122 9.32 -8.29 3.24
C GLN A 122 8.45 -7.14 2.76
N LEU A 123 7.20 -7.41 2.35
CA LEU A 123 6.22 -6.40 1.94
C LEU A 123 5.93 -5.43 3.10
N HIS A 124 5.73 -5.95 4.30
CA HIS A 124 5.49 -5.15 5.49
C HIS A 124 6.67 -4.21 5.79
N ARG A 125 7.91 -4.73 5.78
CA ARG A 125 9.11 -3.91 5.98
C ARG A 125 9.30 -2.85 4.90
N GLN A 126 8.91 -3.12 3.66
CA GLN A 126 8.96 -2.15 2.57
C GLN A 126 7.90 -1.07 2.76
N ALA A 127 6.68 -1.43 3.13
CA ALA A 127 5.60 -0.49 3.43
C ALA A 127 5.97 0.50 4.56
N PHE A 128 6.74 0.05 5.57
CA PHE A 128 7.21 0.92 6.66
C PHE A 128 8.54 1.63 6.37
N LYS A 129 9.35 1.14 5.43
CA LYS A 129 10.61 1.78 5.00
C LYS A 129 10.43 2.71 3.81
N SER A 130 9.33 2.58 3.07
CA SER A 130 9.05 3.52 2.01
C SER A 130 8.82 4.88 2.67
N PHE A 131 9.70 5.82 2.37
CA PHE A 131 9.43 7.24 2.34
C PHE A 131 7.93 7.40 2.04
N ASP A 132 7.19 8.12 2.87
CA ASP A 132 5.74 8.28 2.67
C ASP A 132 5.49 8.93 1.30
N MET A 133 5.44 8.07 0.27
CA MET A 133 5.23 8.48 -1.13
C MET A 133 3.92 9.25 -1.28
N ALA A 134 2.92 8.96 -0.43
CA ALA A 134 1.67 9.70 -0.45
C ALA A 134 1.83 11.08 0.17
N ALA A 135 2.57 11.23 1.27
CA ALA A 135 2.91 12.53 1.84
C ALA A 135 3.81 13.31 0.88
N TYR A 136 4.83 12.66 0.30
CA TYR A 136 5.70 13.28 -0.70
C TYR A 136 4.89 13.74 -1.93
N ALA A 137 4.02 12.90 -2.48
CA ALA A 137 3.20 13.24 -3.63
C ALA A 137 2.18 14.35 -3.33
N ARG A 138 1.72 14.48 -2.07
CA ARG A 138 0.87 15.61 -1.63
C ARG A 138 1.62 16.93 -1.60
N LYS A 139 2.90 16.91 -1.18
CA LYS A 139 3.75 18.09 -1.15
C LYS A 139 4.21 18.56 -2.54
N MET A 140 4.37 17.62 -3.48
CA MET A 140 4.91 17.89 -4.82
C MET A 140 3.81 18.31 -5.80
N PHE A 141 4.04 19.37 -6.54
CA PHE A 141 3.22 19.81 -7.66
C PHE A 141 3.89 19.43 -8.99
N GLY A 142 3.52 18.25 -9.51
CA GLY A 142 4.15 17.67 -10.70
C GLY A 142 5.55 17.15 -10.42
N MET A 143 6.42 17.14 -11.43
CA MET A 143 7.83 16.69 -11.32
C MET A 143 8.79 17.82 -10.88
N TYR A 144 8.27 18.98 -10.52
CA TYR A 144 9.08 20.15 -10.14
C TYR A 144 9.28 20.19 -8.63
N GLY A 145 10.52 20.07 -8.21
CA GLY A 145 10.94 20.30 -6.84
C GLY A 145 10.90 21.80 -6.50
N GLY A 146 10.77 22.10 -5.20
CA GLY A 146 10.86 23.44 -4.63
C GLY A 146 11.29 23.33 -3.17
N LYS A 147 11.53 24.47 -2.53
CA LYS A 147 11.77 24.51 -1.09
C LYS A 147 10.49 24.11 -0.37
N GLU A 148 10.57 23.13 0.54
CA GLU A 148 9.43 22.77 1.38
C GLU A 148 9.17 23.87 2.41
N GLU A 149 7.96 24.41 2.40
CA GLU A 149 7.52 25.45 3.32
C GLU A 149 6.08 25.20 3.77
N TRP A 150 5.77 25.60 4.99
CA TRP A 150 4.41 25.65 5.48
C TRP A 150 3.71 26.87 4.90
N VAL A 151 2.65 26.64 4.15
CA VAL A 151 1.84 27.71 3.55
C VAL A 151 0.46 27.77 4.17
N CYS A 152 -0.02 29.00 4.34
CA CYS A 152 -1.35 29.32 4.80
C CYS A 152 -2.19 29.73 3.59
N ILE A 153 -3.28 28.99 3.33
CA ILE A 153 -4.18 29.25 2.20
C ILE A 153 -5.57 29.56 2.77
N GLU A 154 -6.06 30.76 2.51
CA GLU A 154 -7.46 31.12 2.78
C GLU A 154 -8.34 30.71 1.61
N CYS A 155 -9.48 30.07 1.92
CA CYS A 155 -10.38 29.51 0.93
C CYS A 155 -11.83 29.80 1.28
N ASP A 156 -12.65 30.03 0.28
CA ASP A 156 -14.09 29.97 0.42
C ASP A 156 -14.56 28.53 0.67
N ASN A 157 -15.66 28.33 1.38
CA ASN A 157 -16.17 27.01 1.77
C ASN A 157 -16.43 26.07 0.56
N SER A 158 -16.69 26.62 -0.63
CA SER A 158 -16.83 25.86 -1.87
C SER A 158 -15.59 25.06 -2.26
N PHE A 159 -14.40 25.49 -1.81
CA PHE A 159 -13.12 24.81 -2.10
C PHE A 159 -12.75 23.72 -1.11
N ALA A 160 -13.58 23.43 -0.10
CA ALA A 160 -13.27 22.40 0.90
C ALA A 160 -12.98 21.02 0.26
N GLY A 161 -13.79 20.62 -0.73
CA GLY A 161 -13.58 19.38 -1.49
C GLY A 161 -12.24 19.37 -2.24
N VAL A 162 -11.89 20.48 -2.89
CA VAL A 162 -10.63 20.64 -3.64
C VAL A 162 -9.41 20.51 -2.71
N MET A 163 -9.48 21.10 -1.52
CA MET A 163 -8.41 21.01 -0.53
C MET A 163 -8.26 19.59 0.02
N ILE A 164 -9.38 18.91 0.29
CA ILE A 164 -9.38 17.50 0.74
C ILE A 164 -8.83 16.60 -0.37
N ASP A 165 -9.25 16.77 -1.62
CA ASP A 165 -8.76 15.97 -2.75
C ASP A 165 -7.28 16.18 -3.00
N ARG A 166 -6.77 17.40 -2.82
CA ARG A 166 -5.36 17.72 -3.04
C ARG A 166 -4.46 17.29 -1.91
N PHE A 167 -4.84 17.58 -0.66
CA PHE A 167 -3.97 17.41 0.52
C PHE A 167 -4.37 16.23 1.41
N GLY A 168 -5.49 15.58 1.11
CA GLY A 168 -6.00 14.43 1.84
C GLY A 168 -7.02 14.81 2.90
N LYS A 169 -7.72 13.79 3.42
CA LYS A 169 -8.81 13.96 4.40
C LYS A 169 -8.36 14.41 5.79
N ASP A 170 -7.07 14.25 6.07
CA ASP A 170 -6.48 14.62 7.37
C ASP A 170 -5.94 16.05 7.36
N VAL A 171 -6.17 16.81 6.28
CA VAL A 171 -5.75 18.22 6.19
C VAL A 171 -6.47 19.06 7.23
N SER A 172 -5.69 19.83 7.98
CA SER A 172 -6.25 20.73 9.02
C SER A 172 -6.92 21.92 8.37
N MET A 173 -8.25 21.98 8.47
CA MET A 173 -9.07 23.10 8.02
C MET A 173 -9.59 23.85 9.25
N ILE A 174 -9.23 25.11 9.39
CA ILE A 174 -9.63 25.98 10.49
C ILE A 174 -10.65 26.99 9.97
N ARG A 175 -11.86 26.98 10.53
CA ARG A 175 -12.90 27.95 10.14
C ARG A 175 -12.46 29.37 10.51
N LEU A 176 -12.50 30.25 9.53
CA LEU A 176 -12.20 31.67 9.71
C LEU A 176 -13.48 32.48 9.99
N ASP A 177 -14.52 32.27 9.18
CA ASP A 177 -15.83 32.88 9.33
C ASP A 177 -16.93 31.94 8.75
N ASP A 178 -18.14 32.45 8.51
CA ASP A 178 -19.27 31.66 7.98
C ASP A 178 -19.08 31.23 6.52
N LYS A 179 -18.18 31.86 5.78
CA LYS A 179 -17.97 31.64 4.34
C LYS A 179 -16.59 31.10 4.01
N ARG A 180 -15.61 31.26 4.93
CA ARG A 180 -14.20 30.98 4.65
C ARG A 180 -13.56 30.10 5.71
N PHE A 181 -12.53 29.38 5.30
CA PHE A 181 -11.65 28.59 6.14
C PHE A 181 -10.18 28.77 5.72
N VAL A 182 -9.29 28.39 6.59
CA VAL A 182 -7.84 28.41 6.39
C VAL A 182 -7.30 26.97 6.37
N VAL A 183 -6.39 26.71 5.45
CA VAL A 183 -5.63 25.45 5.39
C VAL A 183 -4.17 25.76 5.61
N ASN A 184 -3.53 25.04 6.55
CA ASN A 184 -2.09 25.08 6.73
C ASN A 184 -1.50 23.78 6.22
N VAL A 185 -0.67 23.84 5.18
CA VAL A 185 -0.08 22.67 4.52
C VAL A 185 1.38 22.88 4.23
N GLU A 186 2.16 21.81 4.36
CA GLU A 186 3.55 21.79 3.96
C GLU A 186 3.63 21.37 2.48
N VAL A 187 4.20 22.23 1.64
CA VAL A 187 4.31 22.01 0.19
C VAL A 187 5.70 22.40 -0.33
N ALA A 188 6.12 21.74 -1.41
CA ALA A 188 7.25 22.19 -2.19
C ALA A 188 6.82 23.41 -3.03
N VAL A 189 7.21 24.60 -2.57
CA VAL A 189 6.85 25.85 -3.25
C VAL A 189 7.57 25.90 -4.58
N SER A 190 6.80 25.89 -5.66
CA SER A 190 7.28 25.87 -7.04
C SER A 190 6.34 26.68 -7.94
N ARG A 191 6.76 26.99 -9.17
CA ARG A 191 5.87 27.63 -10.15
C ARG A 191 4.59 26.85 -10.39
N GLN A 192 4.62 25.53 -10.37
CA GLN A 192 3.43 24.68 -10.49
C GLN A 192 2.47 24.85 -9.33
N PHE A 193 3.01 24.96 -8.10
CA PHE A 193 2.18 25.28 -6.95
C PHE A 193 1.50 26.64 -7.11
N LEU A 194 2.26 27.68 -7.46
CA LEU A 194 1.72 29.02 -7.69
C LEU A 194 0.68 29.03 -8.83
N ALA A 195 0.97 28.35 -9.94
CA ALA A 195 0.05 28.22 -11.07
C ALA A 195 -1.23 27.46 -10.68
N TRP A 196 -1.12 26.45 -9.80
CA TRP A 196 -2.29 25.74 -9.30
C TRP A 196 -3.17 26.66 -8.44
N ILE A 197 -2.61 27.48 -7.55
CA ILE A 197 -3.35 28.48 -6.78
C ILE A 197 -4.02 29.49 -7.73
N ILE A 198 -3.31 30.03 -8.73
CA ILE A 198 -3.88 30.94 -9.73
C ILE A 198 -5.02 30.28 -10.48
N GLY A 199 -4.88 28.99 -10.83
CA GLY A 199 -5.88 28.22 -11.57
C GLY A 199 -7.18 27.93 -10.79
N LEU A 200 -7.17 28.07 -9.46
CA LEU A 200 -8.38 27.96 -8.65
C LEU A 200 -9.28 29.22 -8.77
N GLY A 201 -8.72 30.35 -9.22
CA GLY A 201 -9.45 31.57 -9.43
C GLY A 201 -9.81 32.32 -8.16
N GLU A 202 -10.95 33.03 -8.19
CA GLU A 202 -11.44 33.81 -7.06
C GLU A 202 -11.83 32.90 -5.88
N GLY A 203 -11.63 33.39 -4.65
CA GLY A 203 -12.00 32.67 -3.43
C GLY A 203 -10.89 31.79 -2.84
N VAL A 204 -9.68 31.80 -3.41
CA VAL A 204 -8.48 31.17 -2.83
C VAL A 204 -7.33 32.16 -2.84
N THR A 205 -6.71 32.39 -1.67
CA THR A 205 -5.64 33.34 -1.48
C THR A 205 -4.52 32.76 -0.64
N LEU A 206 -3.26 33.01 -1.02
CA LEU A 206 -2.10 32.73 -0.19
C LEU A 206 -1.98 33.79 0.89
N ALA A 207 -2.18 33.42 2.14
CA ALA A 207 -2.12 34.32 3.30
C ALA A 207 -0.77 34.32 3.99
N GLY A 208 0.11 33.38 3.66
CA GLY A 208 1.46 33.33 4.23
C GLY A 208 2.23 32.06 3.85
N PRO A 209 3.53 32.01 4.17
CA PRO A 209 4.36 33.08 4.72
C PRO A 209 4.66 34.20 3.71
N ASP A 210 5.14 35.36 4.19
CA ASP A 210 5.41 36.53 3.35
C ASP A 210 6.32 36.19 2.16
N SER A 211 7.33 35.34 2.35
CA SER A 211 8.24 34.88 1.30
C SER A 211 7.48 34.23 0.13
N VAL A 212 6.43 33.45 0.39
CA VAL A 212 5.64 32.77 -0.65
C VAL A 212 4.66 33.73 -1.30
N VAL A 213 4.11 34.68 -0.54
CA VAL A 213 3.27 35.76 -1.07
C VAL A 213 4.08 36.66 -2.02
N GLU A 214 5.32 37.01 -1.66
CA GLU A 214 6.24 37.74 -2.54
C GLU A 214 6.56 36.98 -3.82
N MET A 215 6.78 35.66 -3.74
CA MET A 215 6.97 34.80 -4.92
C MET A 215 5.74 34.80 -5.83
N MET A 216 4.53 34.77 -5.28
CA MET A 216 3.28 34.87 -6.04
C MET A 216 3.19 36.21 -6.76
N ASN A 217 3.47 37.33 -6.08
CA ASN A 217 3.46 38.67 -6.67
C ASN A 217 4.49 38.79 -7.82
N ALA A 218 5.69 38.26 -7.60
CA ALA A 218 6.72 38.24 -8.64
C ALA A 218 6.29 37.41 -9.88
N GLU A 219 5.61 36.28 -9.67
CA GLU A 219 5.11 35.46 -10.77
C GLU A 219 3.95 36.14 -11.53
N ILE A 220 3.07 36.85 -10.84
CA ILE A 220 2.00 37.68 -11.46
C ILE A 220 2.63 38.80 -12.31
N ASP A 221 3.62 39.53 -11.77
CA ASP A 221 4.32 40.58 -12.51
C ASP A 221 5.05 40.02 -13.74
N ARG A 222 5.63 38.84 -13.64
CA ARG A 222 6.23 38.13 -14.77
C ARG A 222 5.20 37.83 -15.87
N LEU A 223 4.03 37.30 -15.48
CA LEU A 223 2.93 36.98 -16.41
C LEU A 223 2.40 38.25 -17.08
N ILE A 224 2.19 39.31 -16.32
CA ILE A 224 1.75 40.61 -16.87
C ILE A 224 2.73 41.13 -17.92
N LYS A 225 4.05 41.02 -17.68
CA LYS A 225 5.08 41.42 -18.64
C LYS A 225 5.14 40.52 -19.87
N GLN A 226 4.82 39.25 -19.74
CA GLN A 226 4.86 38.26 -20.83
C GLN A 226 3.68 38.42 -21.80
N TYR A 227 2.52 38.83 -21.31
CA TYR A 227 1.27 38.89 -22.08
C TYR A 227 0.75 40.34 -22.34
N LYS A 228 1.52 41.35 -22.00
CA LYS A 228 1.38 42.73 -22.46
C LYS A 228 2.25 43.00 -23.66
#